data_de6dfbad54c318038bcae3d77f9abb2c
#
_entry.id   de6dfbad54c318038bcae3d77f9abb2c
#
_cell.length_a   1.000
_cell.length_b   1.000
_cell.length_c   1.000
_cell.angle_alpha   90.00
_cell.angle_beta   90.00
_cell.angle_gamma   90.00
#
_symmetry.space_group_name_H-M   'P 1'
#
loop_
_entity.id
_entity.type
_entity.pdbx_description
1 polymer ?
#
loop_
_entity_poly.entity_id
_entity_poly.type
_entity_poly.pdbx_seq_one_letter_code
_entity_poly.pdbx_strand_id
1 'polypeptide(L)'
;DIANISSLTNPDIDVAKTRDVLGDPQTVNYVPFRNMMMLSIACAYAESVGASDVFHGAAQVDSQAGYWDGSVEFLEQINKVTALNRRDQIRIQAPLIDKSKQEIVEMGIKYKLNFAKTHTCYEGKEVACGECTACSSRLKGFVDAGYIDPVPYAKDIDWESYGCKSIEY
;
A
#
# COMPACT_ATOMS: atom_id res chain seq x y z
N ASP A 1 2.25 15.12 -18.61
CA ASP A 1 1.66 15.29 -17.27
C ASP A 1 1.11 13.94 -16.79
N ILE A 2 1.89 13.25 -15.96
CA ILE A 2 1.53 11.93 -15.40
C ILE A 2 0.48 12.10 -14.27
N ALA A 3 0.17 13.34 -13.90
CA ALA A 3 -0.72 13.64 -12.79
C ALA A 3 -2.18 13.25 -13.04
N ASN A 4 -2.59 13.01 -14.27
CA ASN A 4 -3.97 12.64 -14.58
C ASN A 4 -4.10 11.19 -15.04
N ILE A 5 -3.73 10.24 -14.16
CA ILE A 5 -4.04 8.81 -14.36
C ILE A 5 -5.50 8.46 -14.04
N SER A 6 -6.30 9.42 -13.62
CA SER A 6 -7.74 9.18 -13.38
C SER A 6 -8.49 8.67 -14.62
N SER A 7 -8.03 9.04 -15.83
CA SER A 7 -8.56 8.49 -17.07
C SER A 7 -8.25 7.01 -17.31
N LEU A 8 -7.30 6.44 -16.57
CA LEU A 8 -6.94 5.02 -16.61
C LEU A 8 -7.72 4.20 -15.59
N THR A 9 -8.45 4.84 -14.67
CA THR A 9 -9.37 4.18 -13.76
C THR A 9 -10.76 4.11 -14.39
N ASN A 10 -11.58 3.14 -13.97
CA ASN A 10 -12.97 3.13 -14.38
C ASN A 10 -13.74 4.19 -13.56
N PRO A 11 -14.19 5.31 -14.19
CA PRO A 11 -14.81 6.42 -13.46
C PRO A 11 -16.21 6.10 -12.92
N ASP A 12 -16.83 5.03 -13.41
CA ASP A 12 -18.22 4.67 -13.09
C ASP A 12 -18.32 3.69 -11.92
N ILE A 13 -17.18 3.31 -11.31
CA ILE A 13 -17.16 2.36 -10.20
C ILE A 13 -16.86 3.11 -8.90
N ASP A 14 -17.81 3.06 -7.97
CA ASP A 14 -17.60 3.52 -6.59
C ASP A 14 -16.43 2.78 -5.93
N VAL A 15 -15.76 3.48 -5.03
CA VAL A 15 -14.69 2.87 -4.22
C VAL A 15 -15.24 1.67 -3.47
N ALA A 16 -14.66 0.49 -3.69
CA ALA A 16 -15.11 -0.74 -3.04
C ALA A 16 -15.00 -0.63 -1.52
N LYS A 17 -16.11 -0.86 -0.84
CA LYS A 17 -16.20 -0.78 0.62
C LYS A 17 -15.96 -2.10 1.32
N THR A 18 -16.08 -3.21 0.60
CA THR A 18 -15.81 -4.56 1.12
C THR A 18 -15.01 -5.37 0.10
N ARG A 19 -14.29 -6.37 0.60
CA ARG A 19 -13.54 -7.31 -0.25
C ARG A 19 -14.44 -8.19 -1.11
N ASP A 20 -15.67 -8.45 -0.67
CA ASP A 20 -16.64 -9.29 -1.38
C ASP A 20 -17.11 -8.65 -2.70
N VAL A 21 -17.01 -7.33 -2.81
CA VAL A 21 -17.26 -6.60 -4.07
C VAL A 21 -16.10 -6.76 -5.06
N LEU A 22 -14.96 -7.27 -4.61
CA LEU A 22 -13.74 -7.48 -5.38
C LEU A 22 -13.66 -8.88 -6.00
N GLY A 23 -14.76 -9.48 -6.40
CA GLY A 23 -14.76 -10.80 -7.07
C GLY A 23 -13.72 -10.90 -8.21
N ASP A 24 -13.40 -9.76 -8.84
CA ASP A 24 -12.18 -9.51 -9.61
C ASP A 24 -11.53 -8.23 -9.07
N PRO A 25 -10.48 -8.32 -8.24
CA PRO A 25 -9.82 -7.13 -7.68
C PRO A 25 -9.24 -6.20 -8.74
N GLN A 26 -9.02 -6.69 -9.94
CA GLN A 26 -8.54 -5.87 -11.05
C GLN A 26 -9.61 -4.94 -11.63
N THR A 27 -10.89 -5.15 -11.32
CA THR A 27 -11.96 -4.32 -11.90
C THR A 27 -12.31 -3.09 -11.08
N VAL A 28 -12.08 -3.05 -9.76
CA VAL A 28 -12.63 -1.99 -8.89
C VAL A 28 -11.65 -0.86 -8.61
N ASN A 29 -10.49 -1.13 -8.07
CA ASN A 29 -9.49 -0.11 -7.73
C ASN A 29 -8.19 -0.28 -8.52
N TYR A 30 -8.20 -1.15 -9.52
CA TYR A 30 -7.04 -1.43 -10.33
C TYR A 30 -6.78 -0.30 -11.34
N VAL A 31 -5.61 0.30 -11.23
CA VAL A 31 -5.07 1.20 -12.25
C VAL A 31 -4.09 0.38 -13.11
N PRO A 32 -4.38 0.18 -14.40
CA PRO A 32 -3.55 -0.66 -15.26
C PRO A 32 -2.07 -0.28 -15.22
N PHE A 33 -1.20 -1.25 -14.92
CA PHE A 33 0.25 -1.08 -14.89
C PHE A 33 0.79 0.02 -13.96
N ARG A 34 0.00 0.45 -12.96
CA ARG A 34 0.38 1.58 -12.10
C ARG A 34 1.75 1.38 -11.45
N ASN A 35 1.97 0.25 -10.79
CA ASN A 35 3.24 0.00 -10.10
C ASN A 35 4.40 -0.12 -11.09
N MET A 36 4.19 -0.72 -12.25
CA MET A 36 5.21 -0.78 -13.32
C MET A 36 5.61 0.62 -13.80
N MET A 37 4.64 1.52 -14.07
CA MET A 37 4.92 2.90 -14.46
C MET A 37 5.68 3.65 -13.37
N MET A 38 5.22 3.58 -12.11
CA MET A 38 5.83 4.28 -11.00
C MET A 38 7.25 3.78 -10.72
N LEU A 39 7.47 2.47 -10.78
CA LEU A 39 8.79 1.88 -10.58
C LEU A 39 9.75 2.21 -11.73
N SER A 40 9.26 2.27 -12.98
CA SER A 40 10.08 2.71 -14.11
C SER A 40 10.57 4.15 -13.95
N ILE A 41 9.69 5.06 -13.50
CA ILE A 41 10.05 6.45 -13.20
C ILE A 41 11.04 6.52 -12.04
N ALA A 42 10.80 5.75 -10.97
CA ALA A 42 11.69 5.70 -9.81
C ALA A 42 13.07 5.17 -10.18
N CYS A 43 13.16 4.14 -11.02
CA CYS A 43 14.43 3.61 -11.53
C CYS A 43 15.18 4.65 -12.41
N ALA A 44 14.46 5.34 -13.29
CA ALA A 44 15.06 6.40 -14.10
C ALA A 44 15.61 7.54 -13.23
N TYR A 45 14.90 7.94 -12.20
CA TYR A 45 15.38 8.91 -11.23
C TYR A 45 16.57 8.38 -10.45
N ALA A 46 16.51 7.15 -9.94
CA ALA A 46 17.62 6.52 -9.21
C ALA A 46 18.90 6.53 -10.05
N GLU A 47 18.81 6.13 -11.32
CA GLU A 47 19.95 6.17 -12.24
C GLU A 47 20.50 7.61 -12.41
N SER A 48 19.61 8.60 -12.54
CA SER A 48 20.02 9.99 -12.74
C SER A 48 20.79 10.60 -11.57
N VAL A 49 20.53 10.09 -10.36
CA VAL A 49 21.19 10.56 -9.11
C VAL A 49 22.26 9.59 -8.59
N GLY A 50 22.55 8.51 -9.31
CA GLY A 50 23.54 7.50 -8.93
C GLY A 50 23.12 6.62 -7.75
N ALA A 51 21.81 6.44 -7.51
CA ALA A 51 21.31 5.50 -6.51
C ALA A 51 21.22 4.10 -7.10
N SER A 52 21.47 3.07 -6.28
CA SER A 52 21.44 1.65 -6.68
C SER A 52 20.17 0.92 -6.28
N ASP A 53 19.38 1.51 -5.39
CA ASP A 53 18.23 0.86 -4.79
C ASP A 53 16.99 1.74 -4.84
N VAL A 54 15.85 1.11 -5.20
CA VAL A 54 14.51 1.69 -5.16
C VAL A 54 13.67 0.85 -4.22
N PHE A 55 13.03 1.49 -3.25
CA PHE A 55 12.16 0.78 -2.29
C PHE A 55 10.70 0.91 -2.69
N HIS A 56 10.01 -0.23 -2.73
CA HIS A 56 8.59 -0.36 -3.06
C HIS A 56 7.80 -0.81 -1.83
N GLY A 57 6.67 -0.15 -1.59
CA GLY A 57 5.84 -0.39 -0.41
C GLY A 57 4.80 -1.51 -0.55
N ALA A 58 4.94 -2.42 -1.53
CA ALA A 58 4.06 -3.58 -1.66
C ALA A 58 4.11 -4.46 -0.41
N ALA A 59 2.95 -5.00 -0.01
CA ALA A 59 2.77 -5.83 1.15
C ALA A 59 1.98 -7.10 0.81
N GLN A 60 1.95 -8.08 1.69
CA GLN A 60 1.26 -9.36 1.47
C GLN A 60 -0.20 -9.18 1.04
N VAL A 61 -0.90 -8.19 1.58
CA VAL A 61 -2.29 -7.91 1.25
C VAL A 61 -2.51 -7.58 -0.23
N ASP A 62 -1.52 -7.02 -0.91
CA ASP A 62 -1.63 -6.63 -2.31
C ASP A 62 -1.69 -7.88 -3.20
N SER A 63 -0.79 -8.85 -2.97
CA SER A 63 -0.82 -10.12 -3.68
C SER A 63 -2.05 -10.97 -3.33
N GLN A 64 -2.48 -10.98 -2.06
CA GLN A 64 -3.69 -11.67 -1.62
C GLN A 64 -4.97 -11.06 -2.21
N ALA A 65 -4.96 -9.77 -2.53
CA ALA A 65 -6.02 -9.10 -3.24
C ALA A 65 -6.01 -9.36 -4.75
N GLY A 66 -5.04 -10.10 -5.27
CA GLY A 66 -4.92 -10.45 -6.68
C GLY A 66 -4.21 -9.39 -7.54
N TYR A 67 -3.61 -8.36 -6.93
CA TYR A 67 -2.80 -7.39 -7.68
C TYR A 67 -1.47 -8.02 -8.07
N TRP A 68 -1.36 -8.40 -9.35
CA TRP A 68 -0.16 -9.04 -9.89
C TRP A 68 1.09 -8.17 -9.77
N ASP A 69 0.93 -6.85 -9.91
CA ASP A 69 2.01 -5.86 -9.84
C ASP A 69 2.42 -5.46 -8.39
N GLY A 70 1.86 -6.16 -7.39
CA GLY A 70 2.26 -6.15 -5.99
C GLY A 70 2.76 -7.51 -5.49
N SER A 71 3.00 -8.48 -6.40
CA SER A 71 3.41 -9.84 -6.05
C SER A 71 4.93 -10.02 -5.99
N VAL A 72 5.37 -11.08 -5.30
CA VAL A 72 6.78 -11.52 -5.30
C VAL A 72 7.25 -11.84 -6.70
N GLU A 73 6.42 -12.52 -7.49
CA GLU A 73 6.74 -12.87 -8.87
C GLU A 73 7.00 -11.61 -9.71
N PHE A 74 6.14 -10.61 -9.61
CA PHE A 74 6.36 -9.34 -10.31
C PHE A 74 7.68 -8.68 -9.88
N LEU A 75 7.98 -8.65 -8.58
CA LEU A 75 9.23 -8.08 -8.07
C LEU A 75 10.45 -8.80 -8.66
N GLU A 76 10.41 -10.12 -8.74
CA GLU A 76 11.48 -10.91 -9.35
C GLU A 76 11.66 -10.61 -10.84
N GLN A 77 10.56 -10.54 -11.59
CA GLN A 77 10.62 -10.28 -13.04
C GLN A 77 11.07 -8.86 -13.35
N ILE A 78 10.58 -7.85 -12.64
CA ILE A 78 10.99 -6.46 -12.88
C ILE A 78 12.47 -6.25 -12.52
N ASN A 79 13.00 -6.93 -11.52
CA ASN A 79 14.43 -6.90 -11.22
C ASN A 79 15.28 -7.56 -12.32
N LYS A 80 14.77 -8.58 -13.03
CA LYS A 80 15.44 -9.12 -14.22
C LYS A 80 15.48 -8.10 -15.36
N VAL A 81 14.41 -7.29 -15.50
CA VAL A 81 14.37 -6.21 -16.50
C VAL A 81 15.37 -5.11 -16.16
N THR A 82 15.39 -4.63 -14.91
CA THR A 82 16.33 -3.59 -14.49
C THR A 82 17.80 -4.05 -14.58
N ALA A 83 18.07 -5.34 -14.36
CA ALA A 83 19.40 -5.92 -14.50
C ALA A 83 19.94 -5.91 -15.96
N LEU A 84 19.10 -5.65 -16.97
CA LEU A 84 19.54 -5.46 -18.35
C LEU A 84 20.25 -4.10 -18.56
N ASN A 85 20.09 -3.16 -17.64
CA ASN A 85 20.81 -1.90 -17.67
C ASN A 85 22.32 -2.17 -17.56
N ARG A 86 23.07 -1.76 -18.60
CA ARG A 86 24.50 -1.98 -18.68
C ARG A 86 25.33 -0.96 -17.92
N ARG A 87 24.70 0.13 -17.51
CA ARG A 87 25.36 1.26 -16.89
C ARG A 87 25.37 1.11 -15.37
N ASP A 88 24.19 1.00 -14.79
CA ASP A 88 24.01 0.88 -13.34
C ASP A 88 22.91 -0.15 -13.05
N GLN A 89 23.20 -1.11 -12.18
CA GLN A 89 22.17 -2.04 -11.74
C GLN A 89 21.28 -1.36 -10.70
N ILE A 90 20.05 -1.03 -11.10
CA ILE A 90 19.04 -0.54 -10.16
C ILE A 90 18.28 -1.73 -9.60
N ARG A 91 18.31 -1.90 -8.29
CA ARG A 91 17.61 -2.97 -7.60
C ARG A 91 16.32 -2.46 -6.95
N ILE A 92 15.19 -3.06 -7.29
CA ILE A 92 13.91 -2.79 -6.65
C ILE A 92 13.76 -3.74 -5.46
N GLN A 93 13.56 -3.16 -4.28
CA GLN A 93 13.36 -3.89 -3.03
C GLN A 93 11.95 -3.63 -2.49
N ALA A 94 11.28 -4.67 -2.00
CA ALA A 94 9.97 -4.58 -1.35
C ALA A 94 10.04 -5.28 0.02
N PRO A 95 10.58 -4.62 1.05
CA PRO A 95 10.85 -5.24 2.35
C PRO A 95 9.59 -5.66 3.11
N LEU A 96 8.42 -5.22 2.68
CA LEU A 96 7.13 -5.54 3.30
C LEU A 96 6.31 -6.55 2.50
N ILE A 97 6.83 -7.08 1.39
CA ILE A 97 6.06 -7.87 0.42
C ILE A 97 5.44 -9.14 1.00
N ASP A 98 6.07 -9.73 2.01
CA ASP A 98 5.63 -10.92 2.72
C ASP A 98 4.96 -10.60 4.08
N LYS A 99 4.84 -9.32 4.43
CA LYS A 99 4.34 -8.88 5.72
C LYS A 99 2.83 -8.67 5.72
N SER A 100 2.16 -9.16 6.74
CA SER A 100 0.77 -8.83 7.06
C SER A 100 0.63 -7.39 7.52
N LYS A 101 -0.58 -6.84 7.51
CA LYS A 101 -0.84 -5.50 8.07
C LYS A 101 -0.54 -5.41 9.55
N GLN A 102 -0.77 -6.49 10.32
CA GLN A 102 -0.38 -6.58 11.73
C GLN A 102 1.13 -6.41 11.89
N GLU A 103 1.93 -7.21 11.20
CA GLU A 103 3.39 -7.13 11.28
C GLU A 103 3.93 -5.75 10.88
N ILE A 104 3.31 -5.10 9.87
CA ILE A 104 3.67 -3.74 9.45
C ILE A 104 3.37 -2.73 10.56
N VAL A 105 2.24 -2.85 11.26
CA VAL A 105 1.91 -1.99 12.41
C VAL A 105 2.92 -2.22 13.54
N GLU A 106 3.18 -3.46 13.90
CA GLU A 106 4.16 -3.82 14.94
C GLU A 106 5.56 -3.27 14.62
N MET A 107 6.01 -3.41 13.36
CA MET A 107 7.27 -2.83 12.89
C MET A 107 7.28 -1.31 13.02
N GLY A 108 6.19 -0.65 12.60
CA GLY A 108 6.07 0.81 12.71
C GLY A 108 6.14 1.29 14.15
N ILE A 109 5.49 0.58 15.09
CA ILE A 109 5.58 0.88 16.53
C ILE A 109 7.01 0.69 17.03
N LYS A 110 7.65 -0.43 16.68
CA LYS A 110 9.05 -0.70 17.04
C LYS A 110 9.99 0.41 16.58
N TYR A 111 9.77 0.96 15.41
CA TYR A 111 10.57 2.05 14.85
C TYR A 111 10.04 3.45 15.20
N LYS A 112 9.07 3.54 16.12
CA LYS A 112 8.46 4.80 16.58
C LYS A 112 7.89 5.65 15.45
N LEU A 113 7.29 4.99 14.45
CA LEU A 113 6.62 5.68 13.35
C LEU A 113 5.39 6.43 13.86
N ASN A 114 5.29 7.72 13.54
CA ASN A 114 4.09 8.49 13.85
C ASN A 114 2.96 8.16 12.85
N PHE A 115 2.13 7.20 13.20
CA PHE A 115 1.02 6.75 12.36
C PHE A 115 -0.05 7.82 12.13
N ALA A 116 -0.19 8.83 13.01
CA ALA A 116 -1.11 9.94 12.80
C ALA A 116 -0.79 10.76 11.53
N LYS A 117 0.46 10.67 11.03
CA LYS A 117 0.91 11.32 9.78
C LYS A 117 0.78 10.44 8.54
N THR A 118 0.18 9.25 8.67
CA THR A 118 0.00 8.33 7.55
C THR A 118 -1.43 8.36 7.04
N HIS A 119 -1.61 8.18 5.74
CA HIS A 119 -2.93 8.16 5.10
C HIS A 119 -3.10 6.90 4.26
N THR A 120 -4.30 6.31 4.28
CA THR A 120 -4.61 5.07 3.56
C THR A 120 -5.93 5.16 2.80
N CYS A 121 -6.87 6.00 3.26
CA CYS A 121 -8.24 6.07 2.75
C CYS A 121 -8.29 6.41 1.25
N TYR A 122 -9.04 5.60 0.48
CA TYR A 122 -9.21 5.83 -0.96
C TYR A 122 -10.08 7.05 -1.28
N GLU A 123 -10.90 7.54 -0.35
CA GLU A 123 -11.69 8.74 -0.56
C GLU A 123 -10.86 10.03 -0.58
N GLY A 124 -9.61 9.98 -0.12
CA GLY A 124 -8.69 11.12 -0.15
C GLY A 124 -9.09 12.32 0.71
N LYS A 125 -10.05 12.16 1.63
CA LYS A 125 -10.50 13.20 2.55
C LYS A 125 -9.54 13.31 3.74
N GLU A 126 -9.57 14.44 4.43
CA GLU A 126 -8.77 14.69 5.64
C GLU A 126 -9.06 13.65 6.74
N VAL A 127 -10.34 13.31 6.94
CA VAL A 127 -10.77 12.26 7.84
C VAL A 127 -11.02 10.99 7.05
N ALA A 128 -10.41 9.88 7.48
CA ALA A 128 -10.55 8.59 6.82
C ALA A 128 -11.99 8.04 6.94
N CYS A 129 -12.57 7.47 5.87
CA CYS A 129 -13.97 7.02 5.89
C CYS A 129 -14.23 5.86 6.86
N GLY A 130 -13.24 5.00 7.12
CA GLY A 130 -13.37 3.81 7.98
C GLY A 130 -14.06 2.61 7.33
N GLU A 131 -14.47 2.71 6.05
CA GLU A 131 -15.30 1.70 5.37
C GLU A 131 -14.68 1.14 4.09
N CYS A 132 -13.87 1.90 3.36
CA CYS A 132 -13.26 1.40 2.13
C CYS A 132 -12.30 0.23 2.44
N THR A 133 -11.98 -0.57 1.43
CA THR A 133 -11.10 -1.74 1.60
C THR A 133 -9.75 -1.42 2.20
N ALA A 134 -9.18 -0.24 1.88
CA ALA A 134 -7.93 0.23 2.45
C ALA A 134 -8.07 0.56 3.94
N CYS A 135 -9.16 1.26 4.34
CA CYS A 135 -9.46 1.53 5.74
C CYS A 135 -9.71 0.24 6.52
N SER A 136 -10.52 -0.68 5.98
CA SER A 136 -10.82 -1.97 6.63
C SER A 136 -9.56 -2.80 6.85
N SER A 137 -8.66 -2.84 5.86
CA SER A 137 -7.38 -3.54 5.97
C SER A 137 -6.47 -2.89 7.02
N ARG A 138 -6.45 -1.55 7.09
CA ARG A 138 -5.68 -0.80 8.08
C ARG A 138 -6.21 -1.03 9.49
N LEU A 139 -7.52 -0.86 9.70
CA LEU A 139 -8.20 -1.09 10.99
C LEU A 139 -7.93 -2.50 11.49
N LYS A 140 -8.10 -3.51 10.61
CA LYS A 140 -7.78 -4.88 10.96
C LYS A 140 -6.33 -5.03 11.40
N GLY A 141 -5.38 -4.43 10.72
CA GLY A 141 -3.95 -4.50 11.09
C GLY A 141 -3.68 -3.93 12.49
N PHE A 142 -4.32 -2.81 12.85
CA PHE A 142 -4.20 -2.23 14.20
C PHE A 142 -4.88 -3.07 15.27
N VAL A 143 -6.09 -3.58 15.01
CA VAL A 143 -6.82 -4.47 15.92
C VAL A 143 -6.01 -5.75 16.17
N ASP A 144 -5.53 -6.41 15.11
CA ASP A 144 -4.73 -7.63 15.22
C ASP A 144 -3.41 -7.41 15.98
N ALA A 145 -2.83 -6.20 15.90
CA ALA A 145 -1.66 -5.80 16.67
C ALA A 145 -1.99 -5.36 18.11
N GLY A 146 -3.26 -5.21 18.48
CA GLY A 146 -3.72 -4.80 19.81
C GLY A 146 -3.54 -3.30 20.11
N TYR A 147 -3.55 -2.44 19.08
CA TYR A 147 -3.35 -1.01 19.24
C TYR A 147 -4.46 -0.18 18.61
N ILE A 148 -4.71 0.99 19.19
CA ILE A 148 -5.60 2.01 18.64
C ILE A 148 -4.88 2.72 17.50
N ASP A 149 -5.52 2.82 16.33
CA ASP A 149 -5.01 3.63 15.23
C ASP A 149 -5.19 5.12 15.57
N PRO A 150 -4.13 5.93 15.56
CA PRO A 150 -4.24 7.35 15.89
C PRO A 150 -4.86 8.21 14.78
N VAL A 151 -5.19 7.66 13.61
CA VAL A 151 -5.85 8.39 12.53
C VAL A 151 -7.34 8.56 12.85
N PRO A 152 -7.93 9.75 12.69
CA PRO A 152 -9.35 9.95 12.86
C PRO A 152 -10.17 9.28 11.76
N TYR A 153 -11.29 8.67 12.13
CA TYR A 153 -12.24 8.04 11.22
C TYR A 153 -13.59 8.74 11.27
N ALA A 154 -14.26 8.85 10.13
CA ALA A 154 -15.64 9.35 10.04
C ALA A 154 -16.64 8.37 10.66
N LYS A 155 -16.29 7.10 10.74
CA LYS A 155 -17.03 6.04 11.43
C LYS A 155 -16.50 5.91 12.85
N ASP A 156 -17.41 5.73 13.81
CA ASP A 156 -17.05 5.39 15.18
C ASP A 156 -16.49 3.96 15.25
N ILE A 157 -15.32 3.80 15.87
CA ILE A 157 -14.63 2.52 16.02
C ILE A 157 -14.57 2.18 17.50
N ASP A 158 -15.26 1.10 17.89
CA ASP A 158 -15.26 0.61 19.28
C ASP A 158 -13.96 -0.14 19.60
N TRP A 159 -12.88 0.62 19.83
CA TRP A 159 -11.58 0.07 20.18
C TRP A 159 -11.56 -0.71 21.49
N GLU A 160 -12.45 -0.38 22.43
CA GLU A 160 -12.54 -1.04 23.74
C GLU A 160 -13.00 -2.48 23.60
N SER A 161 -13.97 -2.75 22.71
CA SER A 161 -14.45 -4.11 22.44
C SER A 161 -13.35 -5.03 21.91
N TYR A 162 -12.34 -4.47 21.23
CA TYR A 162 -11.18 -5.20 20.73
C TYR A 162 -10.03 -5.29 21.73
N GLY A 163 -10.12 -4.66 22.91
CA GLY A 163 -9.06 -4.61 23.91
C GLY A 163 -7.79 -3.89 23.45
N CYS A 164 -7.93 -2.95 22.51
CA CYS A 164 -6.81 -2.20 21.96
C CYS A 164 -6.31 -1.13 22.93
N LYS A 165 -5.01 -0.90 22.95
CA LYS A 165 -4.33 0.13 23.76
C LYS A 165 -3.74 1.24 22.89
N SER A 166 -3.58 2.42 23.46
CA SER A 166 -2.91 3.53 22.79
C SER A 166 -1.43 3.22 22.51
N ILE A 167 -0.91 3.80 21.42
CA ILE A 167 0.52 3.71 21.11
C ILE A 167 1.27 4.74 21.97
N GLU A 168 2.27 4.28 22.69
CA GLU A 168 3.22 5.15 23.41
C GLU A 168 4.42 5.43 22.50
N TYR A 169 4.67 6.70 22.18
CA TYR A 169 5.74 7.15 21.27
C TYR A 169 7.05 7.52 21.98
#